data_c254c3a5de549a9a7ceec2674b944feb
#
_entry.id   c254c3a5de549a9a7ceec2674b944feb
#
_cell.length_a   1.000
_cell.length_b   1.000
_cell.length_c   1.000
_cell.angle_alpha   90.00
_cell.angle_beta   90.00
_cell.angle_gamma   90.00
#
_symmetry.space_group_name_H-M   'P 1'
#
loop_
_entity.id
_entity.type
_entity.pdbx_description
1 polymer ?
#
loop_
_entity_poly.entity_id
_entity_poly.type
_entity_poly.pdbx_seq_one_letter_code
_entity_poly.pdbx_strand_id
1 'polypeptide(L)'
;MTKHFAFFRSIACIFALLLTPIVSVGQETGGEVGEPEEIETDRDSFTPSTSTVQSGRWVLESAYSFIDNRRVYETHSLPEIVLRHGINEIMELRLGWNYEVGGAGSPVSGNLPSDEPEEPKLERESRMLYGTKVLVSDQRGLLPQSSFILQGLTPTYGEVTATQLSAAYVFGWTLPNRWVLDFATRYGTDNRENDNFNAWAPSTVIKVPVGERWKVHAEYFGVFTDGRAKETTQHFVSPGAHYLINKNFEIGSRVGWGLNDQSPNSFVNVGFGWQY
;
A
#
# COMPACT_ATOMS: atom_id res chain seq x y z
N MET A 1 21.25 21.99 -19.36
CA MET A 1 21.58 20.59 -18.99
C MET A 1 22.28 20.44 -17.62
N THR A 2 22.19 21.40 -16.72
CA THR A 2 23.02 21.45 -15.48
C THR A 2 22.21 21.62 -14.17
N LYS A 3 20.89 21.64 -14.21
CA LYS A 3 20.05 21.83 -13.00
C LYS A 3 19.54 20.55 -12.33
N HIS A 4 19.59 19.40 -12.98
CA HIS A 4 19.10 18.13 -12.44
C HIS A 4 20.10 17.39 -11.53
N PHE A 5 21.39 17.72 -11.62
CA PHE A 5 22.42 17.05 -10.80
C PHE A 5 22.49 17.50 -9.34
N ALA A 6 21.99 18.70 -9.03
CA ALA A 6 22.03 19.23 -7.65
C ALA A 6 20.96 18.62 -6.74
N PHE A 7 19.80 18.24 -7.30
CA PHE A 7 18.71 17.66 -6.52
C PHE A 7 19.00 16.23 -6.03
N PHE A 8 19.66 15.44 -6.88
CA PHE A 8 20.08 14.07 -6.52
C PHE A 8 21.12 14.02 -5.40
N ARG A 9 22.00 15.03 -5.31
CA ARG A 9 23.00 15.10 -4.23
C ARG A 9 22.39 15.38 -2.87
N SER A 10 21.32 16.16 -2.82
CA SER A 10 20.64 16.49 -1.55
C SER A 10 19.86 15.32 -0.98
N ILE A 11 19.23 14.49 -1.83
CA ILE A 11 18.51 13.29 -1.40
C ILE A 11 19.47 12.21 -0.90
N ALA A 12 20.60 12.03 -1.58
CA ALA A 12 21.62 11.06 -1.15
C ALA A 12 22.24 11.41 0.22
N CYS A 13 22.37 12.70 0.55
CA CYS A 13 22.87 13.13 1.86
C CYS A 13 21.87 12.89 2.99
N ILE A 14 20.57 13.02 2.74
CA ILE A 14 19.53 12.75 3.75
C ILE A 14 19.46 11.24 4.05
N PHE A 15 19.61 10.39 3.03
CA PHE A 15 19.64 8.93 3.21
C PHE A 15 20.90 8.44 3.93
N ALA A 16 22.05 9.07 3.67
CA ALA A 16 23.31 8.70 4.35
C ALA A 16 23.30 9.05 5.84
N LEU A 17 22.56 10.07 6.27
CA LEU A 17 22.41 10.44 7.67
C LEU A 17 21.48 9.48 8.45
N LEU A 18 20.58 8.77 7.77
CA LEU A 18 19.68 7.80 8.38
C LEU A 18 20.29 6.40 8.51
N LEU A 19 21.42 6.14 7.84
CA LEU A 19 22.12 4.85 7.84
C LEU A 19 23.34 4.79 8.80
N THR A 20 23.62 5.84 9.56
CA THR A 20 24.60 5.73 10.63
C THR A 20 23.99 4.85 11.72
N PRO A 21 24.61 3.69 12.07
CA PRO A 21 24.14 2.92 13.20
C PRO A 21 24.33 3.78 14.45
N ILE A 22 23.24 4.22 15.06
CA ILE A 22 23.26 4.71 16.42
C ILE A 22 23.59 3.48 17.28
N VAL A 23 24.87 3.28 17.54
CA VAL A 23 25.29 2.35 18.60
C VAL A 23 24.87 3.01 19.90
N SER A 24 23.61 2.83 20.27
CA SER A 24 23.18 3.10 21.64
C SER A 24 23.73 1.94 22.46
N VAL A 25 24.70 2.24 23.32
CA VAL A 25 25.01 1.40 24.46
C VAL A 25 23.81 1.50 25.40
N GLY A 26 22.77 0.74 25.10
CA GLY A 26 21.59 0.57 25.95
C GLY A 26 21.95 -0.44 27.02
N GLN A 27 21.85 -0.04 28.28
CA GLN A 27 21.77 -0.97 29.40
C GLN A 27 20.64 -1.96 29.10
N GLU A 28 20.95 -3.25 29.10
CA GLU A 28 19.99 -4.33 29.15
C GLU A 28 19.16 -4.20 30.43
N THR A 29 18.02 -3.54 30.37
CA THR A 29 16.92 -3.83 31.27
C THR A 29 16.25 -5.05 30.67
N GLY A 30 16.41 -6.21 31.31
CA GLY A 30 15.77 -7.47 30.95
C GLY A 30 14.24 -7.33 31.02
N GLY A 31 13.65 -6.77 29.97
CA GLY A 31 12.24 -6.92 29.64
C GLY A 31 12.09 -8.26 28.95
N GLU A 32 11.15 -9.08 29.38
CA GLU A 32 10.71 -10.26 28.65
C GLU A 32 10.43 -9.81 27.21
N VAL A 33 11.21 -10.34 26.26
CA VAL A 33 10.92 -10.20 24.83
C VAL A 33 9.61 -10.95 24.64
N GLY A 34 8.50 -10.23 24.55
CA GLY A 34 7.19 -10.80 24.31
C GLY A 34 7.25 -11.72 23.09
N GLU A 35 6.46 -12.81 23.10
CA GLU A 35 6.39 -13.68 21.95
C GLU A 35 6.12 -12.85 20.68
N PRO A 36 6.83 -13.12 19.55
CA PRO A 36 6.62 -12.37 18.32
C PRO A 36 5.13 -12.48 17.92
N GLU A 37 4.51 -11.35 17.75
CA GLU A 37 3.16 -11.27 17.21
C GLU A 37 3.11 -11.85 15.80
N GLU A 38 1.95 -12.36 15.42
CA GLU A 38 1.71 -12.86 14.08
C GLU A 38 1.90 -11.72 13.06
N ILE A 39 2.54 -12.03 11.95
CA ILE A 39 2.74 -11.06 10.87
C ILE A 39 1.41 -10.44 10.43
N GLU A 40 1.42 -9.13 10.24
CA GLU A 40 0.32 -8.37 9.65
C GLU A 40 0.80 -7.56 8.45
N THR A 41 0.26 -7.88 7.27
CA THR A 41 0.62 -7.22 6.02
C THR A 41 -0.36 -6.11 5.65
N ASP A 42 0.13 -5.08 4.94
CA ASP A 42 -0.71 -4.01 4.40
C ASP A 42 -1.20 -4.30 2.97
N ARG A 43 -0.60 -5.29 2.31
CA ARG A 43 -0.91 -5.62 0.92
C ARG A 43 -2.01 -6.65 0.72
N ASP A 44 -2.48 -7.26 1.78
CA ASP A 44 -3.52 -8.27 1.75
C ASP A 44 -4.87 -7.73 1.25
N SER A 45 -5.10 -6.44 1.39
CA SER A 45 -6.26 -5.69 0.89
C SER A 45 -5.83 -4.32 0.35
N PHE A 46 -6.72 -3.60 -0.30
CA PHE A 46 -6.51 -2.19 -0.66
C PHE A 46 -6.52 -1.31 0.59
N THR A 47 -7.33 -1.68 1.58
CA THR A 47 -7.39 -1.06 2.91
C THR A 47 -6.18 -1.52 3.71
N PRO A 48 -5.20 -0.67 4.06
CA PRO A 48 -4.09 -1.05 4.90
C PRO A 48 -4.56 -1.47 6.30
N SER A 49 -3.73 -2.22 7.02
CA SER A 49 -3.98 -2.50 8.44
C SER A 49 -3.87 -1.23 9.30
N THR A 50 -4.44 -1.26 10.49
CA THR A 50 -4.32 -0.14 11.44
C THR A 50 -3.02 -0.18 12.24
N SER A 51 -2.33 -1.33 12.32
CA SER A 51 -1.12 -1.52 13.10
C SER A 51 0.15 -1.09 12.36
N THR A 52 1.20 -0.78 13.12
CA THR A 52 2.57 -0.58 12.67
C THR A 52 3.39 -1.84 12.89
N VAL A 53 4.49 -1.99 12.19
CA VAL A 53 5.46 -3.06 12.44
C VAL A 53 6.09 -2.89 13.81
N GLN A 54 6.23 -3.98 14.58
CA GLN A 54 6.87 -3.98 15.90
C GLN A 54 8.26 -3.36 15.86
N SER A 55 8.63 -2.68 16.93
CA SER A 55 9.93 -2.02 17.08
C SER A 55 11.10 -2.97 16.77
N GLY A 56 12.00 -2.54 15.89
CA GLY A 56 13.18 -3.30 15.48
C GLY A 56 12.92 -4.43 14.48
N ARG A 57 11.66 -4.72 14.13
CA ARG A 57 11.30 -5.75 13.14
C ARG A 57 11.24 -5.19 11.73
N TRP A 58 11.38 -6.11 10.78
CA TRP A 58 11.23 -5.83 9.35
C TRP A 58 10.13 -6.72 8.78
N VAL A 59 9.32 -6.16 7.90
CA VAL A 59 8.34 -6.91 7.11
C VAL A 59 8.60 -6.62 5.64
N LEU A 60 8.88 -7.67 4.88
CA LEU A 60 8.97 -7.65 3.43
C LEU A 60 7.67 -8.16 2.84
N GLU A 61 7.03 -7.36 2.03
CA GLU A 61 5.83 -7.71 1.29
C GLU A 61 6.11 -7.68 -0.20
N SER A 62 5.62 -8.66 -0.95
CA SER A 62 5.71 -8.65 -2.41
C SER A 62 4.52 -9.29 -3.06
N ALA A 63 4.14 -8.79 -4.24
CA ALA A 63 3.02 -9.28 -5.01
C ALA A 63 3.23 -9.24 -6.52
N TYR A 64 2.34 -9.96 -7.18
CA TYR A 64 1.98 -9.83 -8.57
C TYR A 64 0.51 -9.47 -8.69
N SER A 65 0.20 -8.48 -9.53
CA SER A 65 -1.18 -8.13 -9.92
C SER A 65 -1.37 -8.31 -11.42
N PHE A 66 -2.52 -8.87 -11.77
CA PHE A 66 -3.07 -8.90 -13.12
C PHE A 66 -4.37 -8.13 -13.13
N ILE A 67 -4.53 -7.19 -14.08
CA ILE A 67 -5.73 -6.39 -14.24
C ILE A 67 -6.27 -6.58 -15.67
N ASP A 68 -7.49 -7.08 -15.77
CA ASP A 68 -8.25 -7.19 -17.02
C ASP A 68 -8.95 -5.84 -17.27
N ASN A 69 -8.32 -4.99 -18.06
CA ASN A 69 -8.86 -3.69 -18.45
C ASN A 69 -10.00 -3.86 -19.47
N ARG A 70 -10.93 -2.89 -19.51
CA ARG A 70 -12.11 -2.99 -20.41
C ARG A 70 -11.83 -2.68 -21.86
N ARG A 71 -10.94 -1.72 -22.14
CA ARG A 71 -10.80 -1.09 -23.45
C ARG A 71 -9.37 -1.05 -23.95
N VAL A 72 -8.43 -1.31 -23.08
CA VAL A 72 -6.99 -1.28 -23.34
C VAL A 72 -6.36 -2.61 -22.98
N TYR A 73 -5.06 -2.77 -23.24
CA TYR A 73 -4.32 -3.98 -22.89
C TYR A 73 -4.38 -4.27 -21.39
N GLU A 74 -4.32 -5.54 -21.03
CA GLU A 74 -4.21 -6.00 -19.65
C GLU A 74 -2.98 -5.36 -19.00
N THR A 75 -3.05 -5.16 -17.68
CA THR A 75 -1.93 -4.63 -16.90
C THR A 75 -1.37 -5.70 -15.99
N HIS A 76 -0.06 -5.84 -16.02
CA HIS A 76 0.72 -6.67 -15.14
C HIS A 76 1.59 -5.80 -14.25
N SER A 77 1.52 -6.00 -12.94
CA SER A 77 2.38 -5.33 -11.97
C SER A 77 3.23 -6.39 -11.26
N LEU A 78 4.55 -6.34 -11.46
CA LEU A 78 5.51 -7.29 -10.87
C LEU A 78 6.94 -6.75 -10.96
N PRO A 79 7.70 -6.78 -9.84
CA PRO A 79 7.22 -7.02 -8.49
C PRO A 79 6.54 -5.79 -7.91
N GLU A 80 5.59 -6.01 -7.02
CA GLU A 80 5.10 -4.99 -6.09
C GLU A 80 5.80 -5.25 -4.76
N ILE A 81 6.83 -4.49 -4.42
CA ILE A 81 7.64 -4.71 -3.21
C ILE A 81 7.45 -3.56 -2.25
N VAL A 82 7.24 -3.89 -0.97
CA VAL A 82 7.30 -2.94 0.14
C VAL A 82 8.10 -3.57 1.28
N LEU A 83 9.12 -2.86 1.75
CA LEU A 83 9.86 -3.15 2.95
C LEU A 83 9.41 -2.17 4.04
N ARG A 84 8.95 -2.70 5.17
CA ARG A 84 8.48 -1.94 6.33
C ARG A 84 9.42 -2.21 7.49
N HIS A 85 9.76 -1.17 8.26
CA HIS A 85 10.63 -1.27 9.43
C HIS A 85 10.04 -0.52 10.61
N GLY A 86 9.78 -1.22 11.70
CA GLY A 86 9.35 -0.63 12.96
C GLY A 86 10.49 0.14 13.63
N ILE A 87 10.38 1.46 13.69
CA ILE A 87 11.36 2.33 14.38
C ILE A 87 11.12 2.29 15.88
N ASN A 88 9.86 2.30 16.28
CA ASN A 88 9.39 2.19 17.66
C ASN A 88 7.93 1.71 17.66
N GLU A 89 7.30 1.67 18.82
CA GLU A 89 5.94 1.14 19.01
C GLU A 89 4.84 1.88 18.21
N ILE A 90 5.12 3.10 17.77
CA ILE A 90 4.12 3.94 17.10
C ILE A 90 4.49 4.34 15.68
N MET A 91 5.70 3.98 15.18
CA MET A 91 6.18 4.47 13.90
C MET A 91 6.93 3.41 13.11
N GLU A 92 6.58 3.26 11.85
CA GLU A 92 7.33 2.48 10.86
C GLU A 92 7.79 3.33 9.68
N LEU A 93 8.91 2.95 9.09
CA LEU A 93 9.37 3.43 7.78
C LEU A 93 8.95 2.44 6.70
N ARG A 94 8.72 2.97 5.51
CA ARG A 94 8.26 2.24 4.33
C ARG A 94 9.14 2.58 3.15
N LEU A 95 9.64 1.55 2.46
CA LEU A 95 10.37 1.68 1.21
C LEU A 95 9.85 0.63 0.25
N GLY A 96 9.53 1.02 -0.98
CA GLY A 96 8.98 0.07 -1.94
C GLY A 96 9.37 0.40 -3.36
N TRP A 97 9.07 -0.52 -4.25
CA TRP A 97 9.25 -0.36 -5.67
C TRP A 97 8.26 -1.27 -6.40
N ASN A 98 7.70 -0.76 -7.50
CA ASN A 98 6.87 -1.56 -8.38
C ASN A 98 7.24 -1.31 -9.85
N TYR A 99 6.94 -2.30 -10.67
CA TYR A 99 7.06 -2.21 -12.13
C TYR A 99 5.76 -2.71 -12.76
N GLU A 100 5.21 -1.91 -13.64
CA GLU A 100 3.94 -2.16 -14.33
C GLU A 100 4.12 -2.14 -15.84
N VAL A 101 3.43 -3.06 -16.52
CA VAL A 101 3.34 -3.12 -17.98
C VAL A 101 1.89 -3.34 -18.35
N GLY A 102 1.30 -2.44 -19.11
CA GLY A 102 -0.11 -2.58 -19.53
C GLY A 102 -0.67 -1.36 -20.22
N GLY A 103 -1.96 -1.35 -20.39
CA GLY A 103 -2.67 -0.24 -21.03
C GLY A 103 -3.21 0.80 -20.04
N ALA A 104 -3.18 0.51 -18.74
CA ALA A 104 -3.58 1.43 -17.68
C ALA A 104 -2.84 1.10 -16.38
N GLY A 105 -2.73 2.04 -15.46
CA GLY A 105 -2.10 1.81 -14.17
C GLY A 105 -2.91 0.87 -13.27
N SER A 106 -2.23 0.24 -12.31
CA SER A 106 -2.85 -0.70 -11.39
C SER A 106 -3.57 0.00 -10.25
N PRO A 107 -4.89 -0.12 -10.12
CA PRO A 107 -5.61 0.38 -8.94
C PRO A 107 -5.34 -0.45 -7.68
N VAL A 108 -4.73 -1.63 -7.84
CA VAL A 108 -4.58 -2.64 -6.77
C VAL A 108 -3.36 -2.40 -5.93
N SER A 109 -2.28 -1.89 -6.51
CA SER A 109 -0.99 -1.65 -5.84
C SER A 109 -0.99 -0.47 -4.86
N GLY A 110 -2.14 0.17 -4.67
CA GLY A 110 -2.25 1.36 -3.83
C GLY A 110 -1.72 2.64 -4.48
N ASN A 111 -1.24 2.56 -5.70
CA ASN A 111 -1.03 3.72 -6.56
C ASN A 111 -2.39 4.34 -6.89
N LEU A 112 -2.43 5.63 -7.12
CA LEU A 112 -3.64 6.23 -7.68
C LEU A 112 -3.79 5.70 -9.10
N PRO A 113 -4.98 5.19 -9.49
CA PRO A 113 -5.17 4.61 -10.81
C PRO A 113 -4.96 5.67 -11.88
N SER A 114 -4.36 5.23 -12.96
CA SER A 114 -4.38 5.99 -14.21
C SER A 114 -5.69 5.77 -14.93
N ASP A 115 -6.13 6.79 -15.69
CA ASP A 115 -7.19 6.58 -16.65
C ASP A 115 -6.75 5.58 -17.72
N GLU A 116 -7.73 4.89 -18.28
CA GLU A 116 -7.50 4.20 -19.54
C GLU A 116 -7.25 5.25 -20.64
N PRO A 117 -6.13 5.16 -21.38
CA PRO A 117 -5.88 6.05 -22.50
C PRO A 117 -6.98 5.89 -23.58
N GLU A 118 -7.24 6.94 -24.34
CA GLU A 118 -8.26 6.90 -25.42
C GLU A 118 -7.88 5.92 -26.52
N GLU A 119 -6.57 5.75 -26.78
CA GLU A 119 -6.04 4.78 -27.72
C GLU A 119 -5.28 3.66 -27.00
N PRO A 120 -5.44 2.39 -27.40
CA PRO A 120 -4.71 1.28 -26.81
C PRO A 120 -3.21 1.46 -26.99
N LYS A 121 -2.49 1.76 -25.91
CA LYS A 121 -1.06 1.92 -25.84
C LYS A 121 -0.52 1.00 -24.78
N LEU A 122 0.59 0.31 -25.06
CA LEU A 122 1.30 -0.46 -24.07
C LEU A 122 2.28 0.46 -23.34
N GLU A 123 2.00 0.74 -22.10
CA GLU A 123 2.84 1.56 -21.24
C GLU A 123 3.68 0.69 -20.31
N ARG A 124 4.82 1.24 -19.89
CA ARG A 124 5.71 0.64 -18.89
C ARG A 124 6.07 1.70 -17.90
N GLU A 125 5.79 1.43 -16.64
CA GLU A 125 6.07 2.37 -15.56
C GLU A 125 6.75 1.67 -14.39
N SER A 126 7.59 2.39 -13.69
CA SER A 126 8.06 1.97 -12.38
C SER A 126 8.15 3.14 -11.44
N ARG A 127 7.90 2.88 -10.16
CA ARG A 127 7.88 3.91 -9.12
C ARG A 127 8.59 3.40 -7.87
N MET A 128 9.30 4.30 -7.22
CA MET A 128 9.85 4.09 -5.89
C MET A 128 8.90 4.71 -4.86
N LEU A 129 8.45 3.90 -3.91
CA LEU A 129 7.66 4.30 -2.75
C LEU A 129 8.61 4.55 -1.57
N TYR A 130 8.39 5.63 -0.85
CA TYR A 130 9.02 5.90 0.44
C TYR A 130 8.04 6.65 1.33
N GLY A 131 8.07 6.36 2.62
CA GLY A 131 7.11 6.97 3.53
C GLY A 131 7.19 6.47 4.94
N THR A 132 6.17 6.82 5.70
CA THR A 132 6.03 6.43 7.10
C THR A 132 4.57 6.14 7.42
N LYS A 133 4.35 5.27 8.40
CA LYS A 133 3.06 5.05 9.04
C LYS A 133 3.22 5.30 10.53
N VAL A 134 2.27 6.00 11.10
CA VAL A 134 2.28 6.39 12.51
C VAL A 134 0.96 5.97 13.15
N LEU A 135 1.04 5.21 14.23
CA LEU A 135 -0.09 4.86 15.09
C LEU A 135 -0.58 6.13 15.79
N VAL A 136 -1.87 6.42 15.65
CA VAL A 136 -2.50 7.62 16.21
C VAL A 136 -3.26 7.30 17.49
N SER A 137 -3.95 6.15 17.53
CA SER A 137 -4.71 5.70 18.69
C SER A 137 -4.75 4.19 18.77
N ASP A 138 -4.74 3.66 20.00
CA ASP A 138 -5.06 2.27 20.30
C ASP A 138 -6.58 2.11 20.45
N GLN A 139 -7.07 0.90 20.16
CA GLN A 139 -8.48 0.59 20.39
C GLN A 139 -8.82 0.59 21.88
N ARG A 140 -9.86 1.36 22.25
CA ARG A 140 -10.40 1.39 23.63
C ARG A 140 -11.92 1.48 23.58
N GLY A 141 -12.59 0.36 23.72
CA GLY A 141 -14.05 0.29 23.62
C GLY A 141 -14.52 0.71 22.22
N LEU A 142 -15.25 1.81 22.11
CA LEU A 142 -15.71 2.34 20.81
C LEU A 142 -14.66 3.19 20.07
N LEU A 143 -13.60 3.61 20.76
CA LEU A 143 -12.48 4.28 20.09
C LEU A 143 -11.73 3.27 19.21
N PRO A 144 -11.62 3.49 17.90
CA PRO A 144 -10.89 2.58 17.03
C PRO A 144 -9.39 2.65 17.25
N GLN A 145 -8.67 1.61 16.89
CA GLN A 145 -7.26 1.73 16.55
C GLN A 145 -7.16 2.54 15.25
N SER A 146 -6.19 3.44 15.16
CA SER A 146 -6.02 4.21 13.95
C SER A 146 -4.57 4.57 13.65
N SER A 147 -4.26 4.75 12.37
CA SER A 147 -2.95 5.10 11.88
C SER A 147 -3.03 6.14 10.76
N PHE A 148 -1.98 6.90 10.62
CA PHE A 148 -1.79 7.83 9.53
C PHE A 148 -0.58 7.40 8.68
N ILE A 149 -0.76 7.33 7.36
CA ILE A 149 0.27 6.96 6.40
C ILE A 149 0.57 8.17 5.53
N LEU A 150 1.84 8.55 5.41
CA LEU A 150 2.31 9.58 4.50
C LEU A 150 3.40 8.98 3.61
N GLN A 151 3.26 9.10 2.28
CA GLN A 151 4.21 8.52 1.36
C GLN A 151 4.34 9.32 0.07
N GLY A 152 5.51 9.21 -0.55
CA GLY A 152 5.80 9.68 -1.90
C GLY A 152 6.01 8.50 -2.83
N LEU A 153 5.54 8.63 -4.07
CA LEU A 153 5.79 7.69 -5.16
C LEU A 153 6.48 8.45 -6.27
N THR A 154 7.79 8.23 -6.40
CA THR A 154 8.61 8.89 -7.41
C THR A 154 8.79 7.97 -8.61
N PRO A 155 8.39 8.39 -9.83
CA PRO A 155 8.62 7.62 -11.03
C PRO A 155 10.11 7.37 -11.24
N THR A 156 10.49 6.13 -11.52
CA THR A 156 11.85 5.72 -11.87
C THR A 156 11.98 5.35 -13.33
N TYR A 157 10.86 5.07 -13.99
CA TYR A 157 10.76 4.81 -15.43
C TYR A 157 9.30 5.07 -15.88
N GLY A 158 9.12 5.53 -17.14
CA GLY A 158 7.81 5.77 -17.77
C GLY A 158 7.61 7.24 -18.15
N GLU A 159 6.41 7.58 -18.58
CA GLU A 159 6.05 8.93 -19.06
C GLU A 159 5.76 9.90 -17.91
N VAL A 160 5.28 9.40 -16.79
CA VAL A 160 5.04 10.21 -15.60
C VAL A 160 6.37 10.63 -14.98
N THR A 161 6.55 11.91 -14.72
CA THR A 161 7.81 12.48 -14.20
C THR A 161 7.65 13.13 -12.82
N ALA A 162 6.43 13.43 -12.41
CA ALA A 162 6.14 14.07 -11.14
C ALA A 162 6.08 13.04 -10.00
N THR A 163 6.62 13.42 -8.84
CA THR A 163 6.42 12.65 -7.61
C THR A 163 4.98 12.83 -7.14
N GLN A 164 4.28 11.74 -6.96
CA GLN A 164 2.96 11.66 -6.40
C GLN A 164 3.06 11.67 -4.88
N LEU A 165 2.32 12.56 -4.21
CA LEU A 165 2.21 12.56 -2.76
C LEU A 165 0.89 11.93 -2.36
N SER A 166 0.93 11.07 -1.35
CA SER A 166 -0.25 10.38 -0.83
C SER A 166 -0.27 10.40 0.69
N ALA A 167 -1.45 10.66 1.22
CA ALA A 167 -1.76 10.58 2.64
C ALA A 167 -2.96 9.67 2.83
N ALA A 168 -2.91 8.78 3.84
CA ALA A 168 -4.04 7.93 4.18
C ALA A 168 -4.28 7.93 5.68
N TYR A 169 -5.55 7.96 6.06
CA TYR A 169 -5.99 7.71 7.42
C TYR A 169 -6.73 6.39 7.46
N VAL A 170 -6.29 5.50 8.34
CA VAL A 170 -6.83 4.15 8.51
C VAL A 170 -7.34 4.03 9.93
N PHE A 171 -8.51 3.47 10.12
CA PHE A 171 -9.08 3.21 11.44
C PHE A 171 -9.95 1.97 11.44
N GLY A 172 -10.00 1.26 12.55
CA GLY A 172 -10.77 0.01 12.61
C GLY A 172 -10.88 -0.56 14.02
N TRP A 173 -11.54 -1.70 14.09
CA TRP A 173 -11.83 -2.42 15.32
C TRP A 173 -11.53 -3.91 15.15
N THR A 174 -10.85 -4.46 16.14
CA THR A 174 -10.84 -5.91 16.39
C THR A 174 -12.03 -6.24 17.27
N LEU A 175 -12.94 -7.05 16.74
CA LEU A 175 -14.17 -7.48 17.43
C LEU A 175 -13.89 -8.70 18.35
N PRO A 176 -14.76 -9.01 19.33
CA PRO A 176 -14.53 -10.09 20.31
C PRO A 176 -14.26 -11.48 19.72
N ASN A 177 -14.76 -11.75 18.51
CA ASN A 177 -14.53 -13.01 17.78
C ASN A 177 -13.28 -12.96 16.88
N ARG A 178 -12.39 -12.01 17.09
CA ARG A 178 -11.18 -11.73 16.29
C ARG A 178 -11.47 -11.31 14.84
N TRP A 179 -12.68 -10.93 14.52
CA TRP A 179 -12.97 -10.28 13.26
C TRP A 179 -12.37 -8.87 13.27
N VAL A 180 -11.81 -8.46 12.16
CA VAL A 180 -11.27 -7.10 12.00
C VAL A 180 -12.12 -6.36 10.98
N LEU A 181 -12.49 -5.13 11.33
CA LEU A 181 -13.24 -4.24 10.46
C LEU A 181 -12.43 -2.94 10.33
N ASP A 182 -11.80 -2.75 9.18
CA ASP A 182 -10.99 -1.57 8.89
C ASP A 182 -11.63 -0.70 7.83
N PHE A 183 -11.41 0.60 7.97
CA PHE A 183 -11.77 1.65 7.04
C PHE A 183 -10.54 2.49 6.73
N ALA A 184 -10.41 2.93 5.50
CA ALA A 184 -9.38 3.89 5.13
C ALA A 184 -9.93 4.94 4.18
N THR A 185 -9.32 6.10 4.21
CA THR A 185 -9.42 7.07 3.14
C THR A 185 -8.02 7.49 2.73
N ARG A 186 -7.73 7.37 1.45
CA ARG A 186 -6.47 7.81 0.87
C ARG A 186 -6.73 9.07 0.03
N TYR A 187 -5.88 10.04 0.19
CA TYR A 187 -5.83 11.22 -0.65
C TYR A 187 -4.47 11.29 -1.34
N GLY A 188 -4.43 11.66 -2.58
CA GLY A 188 -3.19 11.85 -3.31
C GLY A 188 -3.32 12.94 -4.38
N THR A 189 -2.18 13.49 -4.75
CA THR A 189 -2.06 14.41 -5.88
C THR A 189 -1.37 13.71 -7.04
N ASP A 190 -1.81 13.93 -8.25
CA ASP A 190 -1.13 13.44 -9.45
C ASP A 190 -1.05 14.52 -10.53
N ASN A 191 -0.15 14.31 -11.48
CA ASN A 191 0.00 15.16 -12.65
C ASN A 191 0.20 14.26 -13.86
N ARG A 192 -0.73 14.36 -14.81
CA ARG A 192 -0.64 13.65 -16.09
C ARG A 192 -0.87 14.62 -17.23
N GLU A 193 -0.03 14.57 -18.25
CA GLU A 193 -0.16 15.40 -19.46
C GLU A 193 -0.37 16.89 -19.15
N ASN A 194 0.28 17.44 -18.11
CA ASN A 194 0.12 18.80 -17.57
C ASN A 194 -1.26 19.06 -16.90
N ASP A 195 -2.06 18.04 -16.65
CA ASP A 195 -3.28 18.12 -15.84
C ASP A 195 -2.96 17.74 -14.39
N ASN A 196 -3.12 18.70 -13.47
CA ASN A 196 -2.94 18.47 -12.03
C ASN A 196 -4.30 18.16 -11.42
N PHE A 197 -4.40 17.04 -10.73
CA PHE A 197 -5.63 16.63 -10.09
C PHE A 197 -5.40 15.98 -8.74
N ASN A 198 -6.48 15.85 -7.98
CA ASN A 198 -6.53 15.14 -6.73
C ASN A 198 -7.26 13.81 -6.94
N ALA A 199 -6.93 12.83 -6.12
CA ALA A 199 -7.68 11.58 -6.08
C ALA A 199 -7.98 11.18 -4.63
N TRP A 200 -9.18 10.65 -4.44
CA TRP A 200 -9.67 10.12 -3.18
C TRP A 200 -9.97 8.64 -3.34
N ALA A 201 -9.54 7.83 -2.38
CA ALA A 201 -9.79 6.40 -2.41
C ALA A 201 -10.27 5.89 -1.04
N PRO A 202 -11.58 6.02 -0.75
CA PRO A 202 -12.17 5.40 0.43
C PRO A 202 -12.25 3.89 0.25
N SER A 203 -12.04 3.16 1.35
CA SER A 203 -12.11 1.70 1.36
C SER A 203 -12.58 1.17 2.70
N THR A 204 -13.10 -0.07 2.70
CA THR A 204 -13.47 -0.82 3.88
C THR A 204 -13.26 -2.30 3.67
N VAL A 205 -12.73 -2.98 4.66
CA VAL A 205 -12.49 -4.42 4.64
C VAL A 205 -12.98 -5.06 5.93
N ILE A 206 -13.60 -6.22 5.80
CA ILE A 206 -13.85 -7.13 6.91
C ILE A 206 -12.97 -8.36 6.74
N LYS A 207 -12.18 -8.70 7.77
CA LYS A 207 -11.28 -9.85 7.82
C LYS A 207 -11.79 -10.83 8.87
N VAL A 208 -11.89 -12.10 8.50
CA VAL A 208 -12.46 -13.16 9.35
C VAL A 208 -11.45 -14.29 9.44
N PRO A 209 -10.97 -14.64 10.67
CA PRO A 209 -10.14 -15.82 10.86
C PRO A 209 -10.96 -17.10 10.67
N VAL A 210 -10.40 -18.06 9.94
CA VAL A 210 -10.99 -19.37 9.68
C VAL A 210 -10.01 -20.44 10.15
N GLY A 211 -10.26 -20.99 11.36
CA GLY A 211 -9.30 -21.84 12.06
C GLY A 211 -8.07 -21.04 12.53
N GLU A 212 -6.91 -21.72 12.55
CA GLU A 212 -5.68 -21.14 13.12
C GLU A 212 -4.76 -20.48 12.07
N ARG A 213 -4.93 -20.82 10.77
CA ARG A 213 -4.00 -20.44 9.73
C ARG A 213 -4.61 -19.67 8.56
N TRP A 214 -5.93 -19.66 8.45
CA TRP A 214 -6.61 -18.98 7.37
C TRP A 214 -7.25 -17.68 7.86
N LYS A 215 -7.13 -16.65 7.06
CA LYS A 215 -7.91 -15.41 7.14
C LYS A 215 -8.59 -15.20 5.79
N VAL A 216 -9.88 -14.97 5.79
CA VAL A 216 -10.63 -14.57 4.60
C VAL A 216 -11.10 -13.14 4.76
N HIS A 217 -11.21 -12.42 3.66
CA HIS A 217 -11.71 -11.05 3.72
C HIS A 217 -12.69 -10.75 2.58
N ALA A 218 -13.49 -9.74 2.80
CA ALA A 218 -14.28 -9.08 1.78
C ALA A 218 -14.06 -7.57 1.89
N GLU A 219 -13.79 -6.93 0.77
CA GLU A 219 -13.43 -5.53 0.69
C GLU A 219 -14.27 -4.80 -0.35
N TYR A 220 -14.57 -3.54 -0.08
CA TYR A 220 -15.01 -2.55 -1.06
C TYR A 220 -14.03 -1.39 -1.06
N PHE A 221 -13.71 -0.88 -2.25
CA PHE A 221 -12.99 0.38 -2.38
C PHE A 221 -13.46 1.16 -3.62
N GLY A 222 -13.30 2.47 -3.56
CA GLY A 222 -13.56 3.37 -4.66
C GLY A 222 -12.37 4.28 -4.93
N VAL A 223 -12.28 4.80 -6.15
CA VAL A 223 -11.31 5.82 -6.53
C VAL A 223 -12.02 6.92 -7.29
N PHE A 224 -11.82 8.15 -6.84
CA PHE A 224 -12.50 9.34 -7.35
C PHE A 224 -11.44 10.40 -7.64
N THR A 225 -11.46 10.95 -8.84
CA THR A 225 -10.61 12.10 -9.19
C THR A 225 -11.38 13.40 -9.04
N ASP A 226 -10.68 14.48 -8.79
CA ASP A 226 -11.21 15.84 -8.67
C ASP A 226 -10.22 16.84 -9.26
N GLY A 227 -10.72 17.76 -10.08
CA GLY A 227 -9.94 18.81 -10.75
C GLY A 227 -9.54 18.48 -12.17
N ARG A 228 -10.01 17.37 -12.74
CA ARG A 228 -9.77 16.97 -14.14
C ARG A 228 -10.83 17.49 -15.08
N ALA A 229 -10.46 17.65 -16.36
CA ALA A 229 -11.40 17.93 -17.42
C ALA A 229 -12.48 16.81 -17.58
N LYS A 230 -12.07 15.56 -17.29
CA LYS A 230 -12.97 14.39 -17.24
C LYS A 230 -12.69 13.66 -15.94
N GLU A 231 -13.64 13.75 -15.00
CA GLU A 231 -13.56 13.07 -13.72
C GLU A 231 -13.72 11.56 -13.87
N THR A 232 -12.94 10.82 -13.08
CA THR A 232 -13.00 9.35 -13.03
C THR A 232 -13.60 8.90 -11.72
N THR A 233 -14.52 7.94 -11.79
CA THR A 233 -15.15 7.30 -10.66
C THR A 233 -15.08 5.80 -10.84
N GLN A 234 -14.30 5.11 -10.02
CA GLN A 234 -14.16 3.66 -10.08
C GLN A 234 -14.62 3.03 -8.76
N HIS A 235 -15.27 1.88 -8.86
CA HIS A 235 -15.78 1.12 -7.72
C HIS A 235 -15.40 -0.35 -7.86
N PHE A 236 -15.00 -0.97 -6.75
CA PHE A 236 -14.51 -2.35 -6.74
C PHE A 236 -15.06 -3.12 -5.54
N VAL A 237 -15.23 -4.42 -5.72
CA VAL A 237 -15.42 -5.40 -4.65
C VAL A 237 -14.36 -6.48 -4.79
N SER A 238 -13.78 -6.89 -3.66
CA SER A 238 -12.66 -7.83 -3.67
C SER A 238 -12.71 -8.79 -2.48
N PRO A 239 -13.10 -10.05 -2.67
CA PRO A 239 -12.81 -11.10 -1.72
C PRO A 239 -11.37 -11.61 -1.84
N GLY A 240 -10.82 -12.11 -0.73
CA GLY A 240 -9.51 -12.73 -0.71
C GLY A 240 -9.32 -13.69 0.46
N ALA A 241 -8.19 -14.38 0.43
CA ALA A 241 -7.81 -15.32 1.47
C ALA A 241 -6.29 -15.29 1.68
N HIS A 242 -5.89 -15.48 2.94
CA HIS A 242 -4.51 -15.53 3.38
C HIS A 242 -4.28 -16.81 4.16
N TYR A 243 -3.13 -17.39 3.96
CA TYR A 243 -2.69 -18.60 4.66
C TYR A 243 -1.38 -18.34 5.39
N LEU A 244 -1.42 -18.46 6.70
CA LEU A 244 -0.27 -18.33 7.58
C LEU A 244 0.53 -19.64 7.57
N ILE A 245 1.68 -19.65 6.93
CA ILE A 245 2.59 -20.79 6.90
C ILE A 245 3.23 -20.97 8.28
N ASN A 246 3.66 -19.85 8.87
CA ASN A 246 4.11 -19.75 10.26
C ASN A 246 3.91 -18.30 10.75
N LYS A 247 4.19 -18.01 12.03
CA LYS A 247 4.00 -16.68 12.64
C LYS A 247 4.63 -15.53 11.85
N ASN A 248 5.69 -15.79 11.08
CA ASN A 248 6.48 -14.80 10.38
C ASN A 248 6.30 -14.81 8.85
N PHE A 249 5.53 -15.74 8.30
CA PHE A 249 5.39 -15.88 6.85
C PHE A 249 3.97 -16.25 6.45
N GLU A 250 3.39 -15.42 5.59
CA GLU A 250 2.08 -15.66 5.00
C GLU A 250 2.10 -15.55 3.48
N ILE A 251 1.19 -16.25 2.84
CA ILE A 251 0.85 -16.10 1.42
C ILE A 251 -0.61 -15.71 1.31
N GLY A 252 -0.94 -14.90 0.31
CA GLY A 252 -2.31 -14.45 0.13
C GLY A 252 -2.66 -14.24 -1.33
N SER A 253 -3.94 -14.30 -1.61
CA SER A 253 -4.50 -13.95 -2.90
C SER A 253 -5.84 -13.27 -2.74
N ARG A 254 -6.14 -12.37 -3.66
CA ARG A 254 -7.46 -11.76 -3.80
C ARG A 254 -7.85 -11.64 -5.27
N VAL A 255 -9.13 -11.68 -5.52
CA VAL A 255 -9.72 -11.36 -6.82
C VAL A 255 -10.67 -10.20 -6.62
N GLY A 256 -10.91 -9.42 -7.66
CA GLY A 256 -11.86 -8.33 -7.55
C GLY A 256 -12.49 -7.99 -8.88
N TRP A 257 -13.60 -7.27 -8.82
CA TRP A 257 -14.37 -6.84 -9.96
C TRP A 257 -14.68 -5.36 -9.90
N GLY A 258 -14.58 -4.70 -11.04
CA GLY A 258 -15.09 -3.35 -11.22
C GLY A 258 -16.62 -3.35 -11.29
N LEU A 259 -17.23 -2.45 -10.54
CA LEU A 259 -18.68 -2.38 -10.39
C LEU A 259 -19.35 -1.38 -11.35
N ASN A 260 -18.55 -0.64 -12.12
CA ASN A 260 -19.06 0.33 -13.11
C ASN A 260 -18.18 0.36 -14.37
N ASP A 261 -18.62 1.08 -15.39
CA ASP A 261 -17.98 1.11 -16.70
C ASP A 261 -16.63 1.85 -16.75
N GLN A 262 -16.31 2.62 -15.72
CA GLN A 262 -15.02 3.30 -15.57
C GLN A 262 -13.99 2.46 -14.84
N SER A 263 -14.40 1.36 -14.23
CA SER A 263 -13.49 0.41 -13.56
C SER A 263 -13.01 -0.66 -14.54
N PRO A 264 -11.82 -1.23 -14.39
CA PRO A 264 -11.43 -2.50 -15.01
C PRO A 264 -12.48 -3.59 -14.83
N ASN A 265 -12.48 -4.61 -15.69
CA ASN A 265 -13.40 -5.74 -15.53
C ASN A 265 -13.15 -6.51 -14.25
N SER A 266 -11.89 -6.90 -14.06
CA SER A 266 -11.47 -7.70 -12.92
C SER A 266 -9.99 -7.54 -12.65
N PHE A 267 -9.56 -8.00 -11.49
CA PHE A 267 -8.16 -8.14 -11.16
C PHE A 267 -7.90 -9.39 -10.31
N VAL A 268 -6.66 -9.85 -10.34
CA VAL A 268 -6.12 -10.87 -9.44
C VAL A 268 -4.85 -10.32 -8.82
N ASN A 269 -4.67 -10.51 -7.52
CA ASN A 269 -3.44 -10.19 -6.81
C ASN A 269 -3.00 -11.40 -5.99
N VAL A 270 -1.74 -11.78 -6.10
CA VAL A 270 -1.15 -12.90 -5.35
C VAL A 270 0.19 -12.46 -4.79
N GLY A 271 0.50 -12.84 -3.57
CA GLY A 271 1.80 -12.52 -3.01
C GLY A 271 2.04 -13.05 -1.61
N PHE A 272 3.06 -12.54 -0.96
CA PHE A 272 3.51 -12.99 0.34
C PHE A 272 3.93 -11.83 1.24
N GLY A 273 3.94 -12.10 2.54
CA GLY A 273 4.57 -11.29 3.56
C GLY A 273 5.57 -12.12 4.37
N TRP A 274 6.70 -11.52 4.72
CA TRP A 274 7.73 -12.14 5.53
C TRP A 274 8.27 -11.16 6.57
N GLN A 275 8.16 -11.55 7.84
CA GLN A 275 8.67 -10.79 9.00
C GLN A 275 9.95 -11.44 9.53
N TYR A 276 10.96 -10.63 9.90
CA TYR A 276 12.23 -11.09 10.44
C TYR A 276 12.84 -10.07 11.45
#